data_c6988a2f11696b61724e40cc9643f180
#
_entry.id   c6988a2f11696b61724e40cc9643f180
#
_cell.length_a   1.000
_cell.length_b   1.000
_cell.length_c   1.000
_cell.angle_alpha   90.00
_cell.angle_beta   90.00
_cell.angle_gamma   90.00
#
_symmetry.space_group_name_H-M   'P 1'
#
loop_
_entity.id
_entity.type
_entity.pdbx_description
1 polymer ?
#
loop_
_entity_poly.entity_id
_entity_poly.type
_entity_poly.pdbx_seq_one_letter_code
_entity_poly.pdbx_strand_id
1 'polypeptide(L)'
;MILPRALLAATAPEKSSVINATPSPKLEPPPPLPDRAAIRNFALPALLLWVGSPILSLIDTSAVGLSAPLNAGATQLAALGPSTTFCDGASYLFAFLSVATTNLYAGQKAKASNSPAGVQRESAEAACEDVVRIAARLALICGMAASGLLLVLAPPMLRFYVGAKASANTAMIGLAVSYVRIRILSLPFALLGNVLQSALLGARDSTTPVLALVVSAVANVVGDALCVVGLRQGVAGAALATSFAQILSTVALVRAAMIKLLPLGGLTGAPRKQLSRPTSSSPSASVFLKFAAPVLTLILGKIVCFGFMTRAAAGLGEVPLACHQLTLSAFFFLRSAAQTFLPEYASPPENADVPEWRKSSDGLALRLLRLAMLVAIFASALGAALPLLGAPLLTNDPRVISEMKLLALPLCVAMVLTGPVCASEGVLLARRQLGFLSLVYLTSVALLPTLLLRVGSVTDVWNTFAVFQLARAAAFTGRVWLPTLVQELRVRLRSHSE
;
A
#
# COMPACT_ATOMS: atom_id res chain seq x y z
N MET A 1 29.48 47.17 -45.75
CA MET A 1 29.63 47.16 -47.22
C MET A 1 28.39 46.44 -47.78
N ILE A 2 27.44 47.24 -48.29
CA ILE A 2 26.54 47.06 -49.42
C ILE A 2 25.50 45.92 -49.36
N LEU A 3 24.26 46.29 -49.06
CA LEU A 3 23.02 45.68 -49.56
C LEU A 3 22.88 45.80 -51.08
N PRO A 4 22.04 44.99 -51.73
CA PRO A 4 21.02 45.63 -52.58
C PRO A 4 19.59 45.19 -52.28
N ARG A 5 18.69 46.20 -52.31
CA ARG A 5 17.26 46.20 -52.51
C ARG A 5 16.91 45.81 -53.96
N ALA A 6 15.86 45.01 -54.12
CA ALA A 6 14.92 44.96 -55.24
C ALA A 6 13.90 43.86 -54.92
N LEU A 7 12.61 43.89 -55.14
CA LEU A 7 11.67 44.74 -55.86
C LEU A 7 10.27 44.44 -55.30
N LEU A 8 9.51 45.49 -55.04
CA LEU A 8 8.06 45.42 -54.92
C LEU A 8 7.47 44.99 -56.26
N ALA A 9 6.63 44.00 -56.30
CA ALA A 9 5.64 43.81 -57.35
C ALA A 9 4.30 43.43 -56.71
N ALA A 10 3.36 44.33 -56.83
CA ALA A 10 1.97 44.15 -56.44
C ALA A 10 1.30 43.14 -57.37
N THR A 11 0.59 42.13 -56.77
CA THR A 11 -0.44 41.37 -57.47
C THR A 11 -1.70 41.32 -56.58
N ALA A 12 -2.83 41.48 -57.24
CA ALA A 12 -4.17 41.70 -56.72
C ALA A 12 -4.72 40.61 -55.78
N PRO A 13 -5.78 40.88 -55.00
CA PRO A 13 -6.33 39.96 -54.04
C PRO A 13 -7.05 38.80 -54.72
N GLU A 14 -6.51 37.63 -54.55
CA GLU A 14 -7.15 36.38 -54.92
C GLU A 14 -8.28 36.05 -53.92
N LYS A 15 -9.45 35.75 -54.45
CA LYS A 15 -10.71 35.51 -53.74
C LYS A 15 -10.51 34.53 -52.63
N SER A 16 -10.84 34.91 -51.39
CA SER A 16 -10.94 34.05 -50.22
C SER A 16 -11.86 32.86 -50.50
N SER A 17 -11.27 31.73 -50.72
CA SER A 17 -11.98 30.46 -50.57
C SER A 17 -12.43 30.35 -49.10
N VAL A 18 -13.72 30.25 -48.91
CA VAL A 18 -14.35 29.95 -47.62
C VAL A 18 -13.76 28.61 -47.15
N ILE A 19 -12.75 28.68 -46.27
CA ILE A 19 -12.28 27.55 -45.51
C ILE A 19 -13.46 27.18 -44.62
N ASN A 20 -14.14 26.09 -44.95
CA ASN A 20 -15.11 25.46 -44.08
C ASN A 20 -14.38 25.20 -42.78
N ALA A 21 -14.68 26.03 -41.77
CA ALA A 21 -14.23 25.82 -40.40
C ALA A 21 -14.72 24.43 -39.99
N THR A 22 -13.82 23.47 -40.00
CA THR A 22 -14.05 22.18 -39.30
C THR A 22 -14.53 22.53 -37.90
N PRO A 23 -15.70 22.04 -37.46
CA PRO A 23 -16.19 22.31 -36.11
C PRO A 23 -15.09 21.93 -35.13
N SER A 24 -14.68 22.87 -34.28
CA SER A 24 -13.71 22.63 -33.23
C SER A 24 -14.12 21.35 -32.51
N PRO A 25 -13.20 20.37 -32.32
CA PRO A 25 -13.53 19.10 -31.68
C PRO A 25 -14.18 19.39 -30.34
N LYS A 26 -15.40 18.88 -30.12
CA LYS A 26 -16.09 19.03 -28.85
C LYS A 26 -15.19 18.45 -27.77
N LEU A 27 -14.79 19.32 -26.83
CA LEU A 27 -13.99 18.90 -25.67
C LEU A 27 -14.80 17.87 -24.87
N GLU A 28 -14.21 16.72 -24.56
CA GLU A 28 -14.85 15.69 -23.75
C GLU A 28 -14.84 16.09 -22.27
N PRO A 29 -16.02 16.15 -21.61
CA PRO A 29 -16.08 16.42 -20.18
C PRO A 29 -15.56 15.22 -19.38
N PRO A 30 -15.09 15.44 -18.14
CA PRO A 30 -14.71 14.35 -17.26
C PRO A 30 -15.91 13.48 -16.89
N PRO A 31 -15.69 12.17 -16.63
CA PRO A 31 -16.75 11.30 -16.15
C PRO A 31 -17.30 11.82 -14.81
N PRO A 32 -18.57 11.51 -14.48
CA PRO A 32 -19.15 11.91 -13.21
C PRO A 32 -18.34 11.36 -12.04
N LEU A 33 -18.20 12.17 -10.98
CA LEU A 33 -17.48 11.73 -9.78
C LEU A 33 -18.18 10.52 -9.16
N PRO A 34 -17.42 9.52 -8.67
CA PRO A 34 -18.00 8.35 -8.01
C PRO A 34 -18.88 8.80 -6.84
N ASP A 35 -20.05 8.23 -6.74
CA ASP A 35 -20.97 8.51 -5.65
C ASP A 35 -20.44 7.98 -4.31
N ARG A 36 -21.08 8.41 -3.22
CA ARG A 36 -20.68 7.97 -1.88
C ARG A 36 -20.86 6.45 -1.69
N ALA A 37 -21.83 5.86 -2.40
CA ALA A 37 -22.09 4.43 -2.33
C ALA A 37 -20.98 3.62 -3.01
N ALA A 38 -20.50 4.03 -4.20
CA ALA A 38 -19.39 3.40 -4.88
C ALA A 38 -18.10 3.43 -4.03
N ILE A 39 -17.78 4.60 -3.44
CA ILE A 39 -16.62 4.72 -2.56
C ILE A 39 -16.78 3.83 -1.32
N ARG A 40 -17.94 3.84 -0.69
CA ARG A 40 -18.23 3.00 0.50
C ARG A 40 -18.15 1.51 0.18
N ASN A 41 -18.78 1.08 -0.91
CA ASN A 41 -18.83 -0.33 -1.31
C ASN A 41 -17.44 -0.88 -1.67
N PHE A 42 -16.51 -0.02 -2.06
CA PHE A 42 -15.10 -0.38 -2.21
C PHE A 42 -14.33 -0.31 -0.89
N ALA A 43 -14.51 0.76 -0.12
CA ALA A 43 -13.70 1.05 1.07
C ALA A 43 -13.96 0.08 2.23
N LEU A 44 -15.25 -0.31 2.47
CA LEU A 44 -15.58 -1.22 3.56
C LEU A 44 -14.96 -2.62 3.41
N PRO A 45 -15.08 -3.31 2.24
CA PRO A 45 -14.37 -4.57 2.05
C PRO A 45 -12.84 -4.38 2.11
N ALA A 46 -12.30 -3.30 1.52
CA ALA A 46 -10.87 -3.01 1.60
C ALA A 46 -10.38 -2.83 3.04
N LEU A 47 -11.18 -2.24 3.94
CA LEU A 47 -10.84 -2.15 5.36
C LEU A 47 -10.69 -3.53 6.00
N LEU A 48 -11.57 -4.48 5.68
CA LEU A 48 -11.51 -5.84 6.20
C LEU A 48 -10.21 -6.55 5.81
N LEU A 49 -9.68 -6.29 4.60
CA LEU A 49 -8.39 -6.86 4.16
C LEU A 49 -7.23 -6.44 5.07
N TRP A 50 -7.23 -5.19 5.56
CA TRP A 50 -6.15 -4.67 6.39
C TRP A 50 -6.29 -5.02 7.87
N VAL A 51 -7.52 -5.11 8.38
CA VAL A 51 -7.80 -5.49 9.77
C VAL A 51 -7.72 -7.02 9.95
N GLY A 52 -8.02 -7.79 8.91
CA GLY A 52 -8.04 -9.25 8.98
C GLY A 52 -6.70 -9.88 9.35
N SER A 53 -5.59 -9.37 8.80
CA SER A 53 -4.26 -9.90 9.08
C SER A 53 -3.84 -9.80 10.57
N PRO A 54 -3.99 -8.65 11.26
CA PRO A 54 -3.75 -8.56 12.70
C PRO A 54 -4.66 -9.49 13.52
N ILE A 55 -5.92 -9.64 13.13
CA ILE A 55 -6.84 -10.55 13.85
C ILE A 55 -6.37 -12.00 13.75
N LEU A 56 -5.98 -12.44 12.54
CA LEU A 56 -5.43 -13.79 12.35
C LEU A 56 -4.15 -14.01 13.17
N SER A 57 -3.26 -13.03 13.21
CA SER A 57 -2.05 -13.10 14.03
C SER A 57 -2.35 -13.22 15.52
N LEU A 58 -3.42 -12.60 16.03
CA LEU A 58 -3.87 -12.76 17.41
C LEU A 58 -4.43 -14.18 17.65
N ILE A 59 -5.14 -14.75 16.69
CA ILE A 59 -5.65 -16.14 16.76
C ILE A 59 -4.49 -17.13 16.83
N ASP A 60 -3.50 -17.02 15.92
CA ASP A 60 -2.30 -17.85 15.91
C ASP A 60 -1.57 -17.79 17.26
N THR A 61 -1.37 -16.55 17.77
CA THR A 61 -0.70 -16.33 19.07
C THR A 61 -1.47 -16.95 20.21
N SER A 62 -2.80 -16.83 20.22
CA SER A 62 -3.66 -17.42 21.23
C SER A 62 -3.64 -18.95 21.16
N ALA A 63 -3.70 -19.53 19.95
CA ALA A 63 -3.64 -20.97 19.75
C ALA A 63 -2.32 -21.56 20.29
N VAL A 64 -1.18 -20.93 19.96
CA VAL A 64 0.13 -21.35 20.47
C VAL A 64 0.23 -21.16 21.98
N GLY A 65 -0.21 -20.03 22.52
CA GLY A 65 -0.13 -19.74 23.96
C GLY A 65 -0.97 -20.66 24.82
N LEU A 66 -2.20 -20.97 24.40
CA LEU A 66 -3.15 -21.80 25.16
C LEU A 66 -2.85 -23.30 25.04
N SER A 67 -2.25 -23.75 23.93
CA SER A 67 -1.94 -25.17 23.70
C SER A 67 -0.56 -25.60 24.18
N ALA A 68 0.32 -24.65 24.54
CA ALA A 68 1.67 -24.91 24.95
C ALA A 68 1.70 -25.58 26.36
N PRO A 69 2.61 -26.52 26.61
CA PRO A 69 2.86 -27.05 27.96
C PRO A 69 3.24 -25.94 28.94
N LEU A 70 2.83 -26.03 30.19
CA LEU A 70 3.02 -25.02 31.24
C LEU A 70 4.45 -24.46 31.34
N ASN A 71 5.47 -25.28 31.04
CA ASN A 71 6.88 -24.87 31.11
C ASN A 71 7.49 -24.40 29.78
N ALA A 72 6.77 -24.53 28.66
CA ALA A 72 7.27 -24.19 27.33
C ALA A 72 6.51 -23.03 26.67
N GLY A 73 5.37 -22.61 27.23
CA GLY A 73 4.49 -21.60 26.67
C GLY A 73 5.19 -20.25 26.47
N ALA A 74 5.90 -19.78 27.49
CA ALA A 74 6.62 -18.50 27.40
C ALA A 74 7.73 -18.52 26.32
N THR A 75 8.46 -19.64 26.17
CA THR A 75 9.50 -19.78 25.14
C THR A 75 8.91 -19.83 23.73
N GLN A 76 7.76 -20.49 23.55
CA GLN A 76 7.07 -20.56 22.27
C GLN A 76 6.51 -19.17 21.86
N LEU A 77 5.87 -18.48 22.79
CA LEU A 77 5.36 -17.12 22.55
C LEU A 77 6.50 -16.13 22.27
N ALA A 78 7.60 -16.22 23.03
CA ALA A 78 8.80 -15.41 22.82
C ALA A 78 9.45 -15.66 21.45
N ALA A 79 9.34 -16.87 20.90
CA ALA A 79 9.83 -17.21 19.56
C ALA A 79 8.88 -16.70 18.46
N LEU A 80 7.56 -16.71 18.69
CA LEU A 80 6.55 -16.43 17.70
C LEU A 80 6.58 -14.95 17.25
N GLY A 81 6.63 -14.01 18.19
CA GLY A 81 6.61 -12.57 17.90
C GLY A 81 7.71 -12.12 16.93
N PRO A 82 9.01 -12.34 17.25
CA PRO A 82 10.10 -12.00 16.35
C PRO A 82 10.03 -12.74 15.00
N SER A 83 9.55 -13.98 14.98
CA SER A 83 9.47 -14.78 13.76
C SER A 83 8.40 -14.27 12.80
N THR A 84 7.22 -13.97 13.30
CA THR A 84 6.13 -13.39 12.50
C THR A 84 6.54 -12.02 11.95
N THR A 85 7.09 -11.14 12.81
CA THR A 85 7.56 -9.81 12.38
C THR A 85 8.66 -9.90 11.32
N PHE A 86 9.56 -10.88 11.43
CA PHE A 86 10.60 -11.12 10.43
C PHE A 86 10.00 -11.53 9.07
N CYS A 87 9.08 -12.50 9.07
CA CYS A 87 8.41 -12.97 7.84
C CYS A 87 7.56 -11.88 7.19
N ASP A 88 6.82 -11.13 8.00
CA ASP A 88 5.97 -10.04 7.52
C ASP A 88 6.82 -8.88 6.97
N GLY A 89 7.94 -8.56 7.63
CA GLY A 89 8.92 -7.59 7.14
C GLY A 89 9.54 -8.01 5.81
N ALA A 90 9.89 -9.29 5.66
CA ALA A 90 10.40 -9.84 4.41
C ALA A 90 9.36 -9.73 3.28
N SER A 91 8.09 -10.03 3.55
CA SER A 91 6.99 -9.85 2.59
C SER A 91 6.76 -8.38 2.26
N TYR A 92 6.81 -7.50 3.27
CA TYR A 92 6.59 -6.06 3.09
C TYR A 92 7.68 -5.38 2.25
N LEU A 93 8.90 -5.90 2.23
CA LEU A 93 9.95 -5.42 1.35
C LEU A 93 9.51 -5.44 -0.11
N PHE A 94 8.68 -6.40 -0.51
CA PHE A 94 8.15 -6.54 -1.87
C PHE A 94 6.81 -5.82 -2.11
N ALA A 95 6.31 -5.06 -1.13
CA ALA A 95 5.05 -4.31 -1.29
C ALA A 95 5.08 -3.30 -2.45
N PHE A 96 6.27 -2.92 -2.93
CA PHE A 96 6.42 -2.11 -4.13
C PHE A 96 5.80 -2.75 -5.38
N LEU A 97 5.84 -4.08 -5.49
CA LEU A 97 5.18 -4.82 -6.58
C LEU A 97 3.65 -4.60 -6.55
N SER A 98 3.06 -4.71 -5.36
CA SER A 98 1.62 -4.49 -5.15
C SER A 98 1.20 -3.05 -5.47
N VAL A 99 1.95 -2.07 -4.97
CA VAL A 99 1.69 -0.64 -5.23
C VAL A 99 1.82 -0.33 -6.72
N ALA A 100 2.86 -0.84 -7.39
CA ALA A 100 3.06 -0.67 -8.82
C ALA A 100 1.91 -1.32 -9.62
N THR A 101 1.49 -2.53 -9.24
CA THR A 101 0.41 -3.25 -9.91
C THR A 101 -0.90 -2.49 -9.83
N THR A 102 -1.32 -2.04 -8.63
CA THR A 102 -2.56 -1.25 -8.46
C THR A 102 -2.55 0.00 -9.34
N ASN A 103 -1.47 0.78 -9.31
CA ASN A 103 -1.39 2.04 -10.05
C ASN A 103 -1.32 1.85 -11.56
N LEU A 104 -0.53 0.89 -12.03
CA LEU A 104 -0.39 0.63 -13.46
C LEU A 104 -1.67 0.03 -14.03
N TYR A 105 -2.30 -0.92 -13.32
CA TYR A 105 -3.55 -1.53 -13.74
C TYR A 105 -4.67 -0.48 -13.78
N ALA A 106 -4.88 0.28 -12.69
CA ALA A 106 -5.90 1.32 -12.64
C ALA A 106 -5.69 2.40 -13.71
N GLY A 107 -4.43 2.77 -14.00
CA GLY A 107 -4.09 3.70 -15.06
C GLY A 107 -4.42 3.16 -16.47
N GLN A 108 -4.17 1.88 -16.77
CA GLN A 108 -4.54 1.28 -18.05
C GLN A 108 -6.05 1.11 -18.17
N LYS A 109 -6.72 0.71 -17.09
CA LYS A 109 -8.18 0.60 -17.05
C LYS A 109 -8.85 1.96 -17.27
N ALA A 110 -8.32 3.03 -16.69
CA ALA A 110 -8.78 4.39 -16.91
C ALA A 110 -8.64 4.79 -18.39
N LYS A 111 -7.50 4.48 -19.03
CA LYS A 111 -7.33 4.71 -20.47
C LYS A 111 -8.33 3.93 -21.30
N ALA A 112 -8.59 2.65 -20.96
CA ALA A 112 -9.58 1.83 -21.65
C ALA A 112 -10.99 2.43 -21.54
N SER A 113 -11.36 2.94 -20.35
CA SER A 113 -12.67 3.57 -20.12
C SER A 113 -12.81 4.89 -20.87
N ASN A 114 -11.72 5.67 -20.98
CA ASN A 114 -11.71 7.01 -21.61
C ASN A 114 -11.39 6.97 -23.11
N SER A 115 -11.12 5.78 -23.68
CA SER A 115 -10.88 5.62 -25.12
C SER A 115 -12.17 5.28 -25.85
N PRO A 116 -12.38 5.81 -27.09
CA PRO A 116 -13.50 5.44 -27.92
C PRO A 116 -13.48 3.93 -28.21
N ALA A 117 -14.66 3.37 -28.50
CA ALA A 117 -14.78 1.96 -28.87
C ALA A 117 -13.93 1.66 -30.12
N GLY A 118 -13.16 0.56 -30.09
CA GLY A 118 -12.30 0.11 -31.19
C GLY A 118 -10.90 -0.24 -30.75
N VAL A 119 -9.93 -0.18 -31.66
CA VAL A 119 -8.54 -0.66 -31.49
C VAL A 119 -7.83 -0.04 -30.27
N GLN A 120 -8.11 1.22 -29.95
CA GLN A 120 -7.46 1.89 -28.79
C GLN A 120 -7.94 1.30 -27.46
N ARG A 121 -9.24 1.05 -27.33
CA ARG A 121 -9.82 0.42 -26.14
C ARG A 121 -9.34 -1.02 -25.96
N GLU A 122 -9.36 -1.82 -27.05
CA GLU A 122 -8.85 -3.18 -27.02
C GLU A 122 -7.36 -3.24 -26.66
N SER A 123 -6.56 -2.28 -27.17
CA SER A 123 -5.15 -2.16 -26.82
C SER A 123 -4.94 -1.85 -25.34
N ALA A 124 -5.74 -0.96 -24.75
CA ALA A 124 -5.67 -0.62 -23.33
C ALA A 124 -6.15 -1.77 -22.42
N GLU A 125 -7.16 -2.52 -22.84
CA GLU A 125 -7.62 -3.74 -22.15
C GLU A 125 -6.54 -4.84 -22.19
N ALA A 126 -5.90 -5.06 -23.34
CA ALA A 126 -4.75 -5.97 -23.44
C ALA A 126 -3.58 -5.52 -22.54
N ALA A 127 -3.33 -4.22 -22.45
CA ALA A 127 -2.31 -3.68 -21.56
C ALA A 127 -2.63 -3.90 -20.06
N CYS A 128 -3.92 -3.95 -19.67
CA CYS A 128 -4.32 -4.35 -18.32
C CYS A 128 -3.92 -5.81 -18.02
N GLU A 129 -4.18 -6.72 -18.96
CA GLU A 129 -3.76 -8.12 -18.81
C GLU A 129 -2.24 -8.27 -18.71
N ASP A 130 -1.48 -7.54 -19.54
CA ASP A 130 -0.02 -7.58 -19.52
C ASP A 130 0.56 -7.07 -18.19
N VAL A 131 -0.03 -6.04 -17.58
CA VAL A 131 0.35 -5.59 -16.23
C VAL A 131 0.22 -6.73 -15.22
N VAL A 132 -0.90 -7.47 -15.24
CA VAL A 132 -1.13 -8.59 -14.30
C VAL A 132 -0.12 -9.72 -14.55
N ARG A 133 0.13 -10.11 -15.81
CA ARG A 133 1.09 -11.16 -16.16
C ARG A 133 2.52 -10.81 -15.76
N ILE A 134 2.96 -9.59 -16.06
CA ILE A 134 4.30 -9.10 -15.69
C ILE A 134 4.46 -9.08 -14.18
N ALA A 135 3.49 -8.51 -13.47
CA ALA A 135 3.52 -8.41 -12.02
C ALA A 135 3.52 -9.78 -11.34
N ALA A 136 2.70 -10.74 -11.82
CA ALA A 136 2.66 -12.11 -11.33
C ALA A 136 3.99 -12.84 -11.53
N ARG A 137 4.61 -12.71 -12.71
CA ARG A 137 5.94 -13.30 -13.00
C ARG A 137 7.01 -12.70 -12.10
N LEU A 138 7.05 -11.38 -11.95
CA LEU A 138 8.00 -10.70 -11.07
C LEU A 138 7.81 -11.12 -9.61
N ALA A 139 6.56 -11.24 -9.14
CA ALA A 139 6.26 -11.70 -7.79
C ALA A 139 6.78 -13.11 -7.52
N LEU A 140 6.60 -14.04 -8.47
CA LEU A 140 7.12 -15.40 -8.36
C LEU A 140 8.65 -15.43 -8.39
N ILE A 141 9.28 -14.72 -9.32
CA ILE A 141 10.76 -14.66 -9.43
C ILE A 141 11.35 -14.06 -8.14
N CYS A 142 10.86 -12.91 -7.70
CA CYS A 142 11.30 -12.25 -6.47
C CYS A 142 11.06 -13.13 -5.25
N GLY A 143 9.88 -13.78 -5.18
CA GLY A 143 9.51 -14.66 -4.09
C GLY A 143 10.42 -15.89 -4.00
N MET A 144 10.69 -16.55 -5.12
CA MET A 144 11.61 -17.71 -5.17
C MET A 144 13.04 -17.30 -4.80
N ALA A 145 13.53 -16.20 -5.37
CA ALA A 145 14.88 -15.69 -5.06
C ALA A 145 15.01 -15.32 -3.58
N ALA A 146 14.03 -14.60 -3.03
CA ALA A 146 13.99 -14.23 -1.62
C ALA A 146 13.88 -15.46 -0.72
N SER A 147 13.04 -16.44 -1.05
CA SER A 147 12.92 -17.70 -0.30
C SER A 147 14.25 -18.45 -0.25
N GLY A 148 14.90 -18.63 -1.39
CA GLY A 148 16.20 -19.29 -1.45
C GLY A 148 17.26 -18.57 -0.61
N LEU A 149 17.34 -17.25 -0.72
CA LEU A 149 18.27 -16.43 0.06
C LEU A 149 17.98 -16.51 1.57
N LEU A 150 16.71 -16.33 1.96
CA LEU A 150 16.31 -16.29 3.37
C LEU A 150 16.37 -17.68 4.03
N LEU A 151 16.21 -18.79 3.31
CA LEU A 151 16.43 -20.13 3.88
C LEU A 151 17.85 -20.29 4.44
N VAL A 152 18.84 -19.67 3.79
CA VAL A 152 20.24 -19.71 4.24
C VAL A 152 20.52 -18.62 5.27
N LEU A 153 20.05 -17.39 5.04
CA LEU A 153 20.39 -16.22 5.85
C LEU A 153 19.46 -16.02 7.06
N ALA A 154 18.31 -16.70 7.14
CA ALA A 154 17.36 -16.52 8.25
C ALA A 154 18.00 -16.73 9.64
N PRO A 155 18.81 -17.77 9.92
CA PRO A 155 19.39 -17.94 11.24
C PRO A 155 20.28 -16.75 11.68
N PRO A 156 21.27 -16.28 10.92
CA PRO A 156 22.10 -15.15 11.31
C PRO A 156 21.31 -13.84 11.34
N MET A 157 20.39 -13.61 10.39
CA MET A 157 19.56 -12.41 10.37
C MET A 157 18.62 -12.35 11.55
N LEU A 158 17.98 -13.47 11.90
CA LEU A 158 17.09 -13.54 13.05
C LEU A 158 17.83 -13.30 14.37
N ARG A 159 19.03 -13.89 14.55
CA ARG A 159 19.88 -13.60 15.73
C ARG A 159 20.25 -12.14 15.83
N PHE A 160 20.60 -11.51 14.72
CA PHE A 160 20.89 -10.08 14.66
C PHE A 160 19.66 -9.24 15.01
N TYR A 161 18.48 -9.62 14.47
CA TYR A 161 17.23 -8.91 14.70
C TYR A 161 16.78 -8.98 16.17
N VAL A 162 16.83 -10.16 16.78
CA VAL A 162 16.42 -10.39 18.19
C VAL A 162 17.43 -9.75 19.17
N GLY A 163 18.69 -9.64 18.77
CA GLY A 163 19.75 -9.06 19.60
C GLY A 163 20.48 -10.08 20.50
N ALA A 164 21.63 -9.67 21.04
CA ALA A 164 22.55 -10.60 21.73
C ALA A 164 21.95 -11.26 22.98
N LYS A 165 21.18 -10.52 23.79
CA LYS A 165 20.57 -11.08 25.03
C LYS A 165 19.54 -12.17 24.73
N ALA A 166 18.64 -11.93 23.78
CA ALA A 166 17.59 -12.91 23.42
C ALA A 166 18.16 -14.07 22.57
N SER A 167 19.22 -13.82 21.77
CA SER A 167 19.88 -14.87 20.99
C SER A 167 20.67 -15.87 21.84
N ALA A 168 20.97 -15.57 23.11
CA ALA A 168 21.53 -16.50 24.06
C ALA A 168 20.57 -17.66 24.44
N ASN A 169 19.24 -17.46 24.28
CA ASN A 169 18.25 -18.52 24.44
C ASN A 169 18.19 -19.38 23.17
N THR A 170 19.00 -20.43 23.12
CA THR A 170 19.11 -21.34 21.97
C THR A 170 17.81 -22.06 21.63
N ALA A 171 17.00 -22.41 22.64
CA ALA A 171 15.71 -23.07 22.47
C ALA A 171 14.72 -22.13 21.74
N MET A 172 14.62 -20.88 22.18
CA MET A 172 13.77 -19.85 21.53
C MET A 172 14.21 -19.62 20.08
N ILE A 173 15.52 -19.44 19.84
CA ILE A 173 16.05 -19.23 18.50
C ILE A 173 15.80 -20.44 17.60
N GLY A 174 15.93 -21.66 18.12
CA GLY A 174 15.64 -22.89 17.37
C GLY A 174 14.18 -22.93 16.88
N LEU A 175 13.23 -22.63 17.75
CA LEU A 175 11.80 -22.52 17.42
C LEU A 175 11.54 -21.40 16.41
N ALA A 176 12.14 -20.23 16.61
CA ALA A 176 12.00 -19.09 15.73
C ALA A 176 12.53 -19.39 14.31
N VAL A 177 13.69 -20.02 14.20
CA VAL A 177 14.26 -20.45 12.90
C VAL A 177 13.39 -21.49 12.22
N SER A 178 12.83 -22.44 12.96
CA SER A 178 11.89 -23.44 12.42
C SER A 178 10.66 -22.79 11.83
N TYR A 179 10.03 -21.87 12.55
CA TYR A 179 8.90 -21.08 12.06
C TYR A 179 9.24 -20.33 10.76
N VAL A 180 10.34 -19.57 10.79
CA VAL A 180 10.75 -18.74 9.64
C VAL A 180 11.04 -19.61 8.42
N ARG A 181 11.72 -20.76 8.56
CA ARG A 181 11.98 -21.66 7.44
C ARG A 181 10.70 -22.20 6.80
N ILE A 182 9.69 -22.57 7.59
CA ILE A 182 8.40 -23.03 7.07
C ILE A 182 7.69 -21.89 6.32
N ARG A 183 7.61 -20.72 6.93
CA ARG A 183 6.90 -19.57 6.38
C ARG A 183 7.55 -19.01 5.10
N ILE A 184 8.88 -19.03 5.02
CA ILE A 184 9.61 -18.55 3.84
C ILE A 184 9.29 -19.41 2.61
N LEU A 185 9.00 -20.70 2.74
CA LEU A 185 8.61 -21.54 1.60
C LEU A 185 7.29 -21.09 0.95
N SER A 186 6.40 -20.47 1.73
CA SER A 186 5.16 -19.91 1.20
C SER A 186 5.31 -18.49 0.61
N LEU A 187 6.47 -17.84 0.75
CA LEU A 187 6.70 -16.46 0.32
C LEU A 187 6.42 -16.21 -1.18
N PRO A 188 6.79 -17.10 -2.13
CA PRO A 188 6.45 -16.89 -3.55
C PRO A 188 4.92 -16.82 -3.77
N PHE A 189 4.16 -17.66 -3.08
CA PHE A 189 2.69 -17.66 -3.16
C PHE A 189 2.13 -16.41 -2.49
N ALA A 190 2.70 -15.99 -1.36
CA ALA A 190 2.33 -14.76 -0.69
C ALA A 190 2.47 -13.53 -1.61
N LEU A 191 3.63 -13.39 -2.25
CA LEU A 191 3.87 -12.26 -3.15
C LEU A 191 2.96 -12.31 -4.38
N LEU A 192 2.71 -13.50 -4.95
CA LEU A 192 1.76 -13.68 -6.03
C LEU A 192 0.34 -13.27 -5.58
N GLY A 193 -0.12 -13.76 -4.44
CA GLY A 193 -1.41 -13.39 -3.86
C GLY A 193 -1.56 -11.88 -3.66
N ASN A 194 -0.55 -11.23 -3.08
CA ASN A 194 -0.53 -9.78 -2.86
C ASN A 194 -0.63 -8.97 -4.16
N VAL A 195 0.05 -9.41 -5.21
CA VAL A 195 0.00 -8.78 -6.53
C VAL A 195 -1.37 -8.96 -7.20
N LEU A 196 -1.94 -10.16 -7.15
CA LEU A 196 -3.28 -10.43 -7.71
C LEU A 196 -4.38 -9.69 -6.93
N GLN A 197 -4.30 -9.65 -5.62
CA GLN A 197 -5.15 -8.80 -4.78
C GLN A 197 -5.05 -7.33 -5.20
N SER A 198 -3.84 -6.84 -5.43
CA SER A 198 -3.59 -5.45 -5.84
C SER A 198 -4.15 -5.14 -7.23
N ALA A 199 -4.09 -6.10 -8.15
CA ALA A 199 -4.69 -5.97 -9.48
C ALA A 199 -6.23 -5.92 -9.38
N LEU A 200 -6.85 -6.77 -8.56
CA LEU A 200 -8.30 -6.76 -8.31
C LEU A 200 -8.75 -5.43 -7.68
N LEU A 201 -8.00 -4.92 -6.70
CA LEU A 201 -8.26 -3.60 -6.11
C LEU A 201 -8.14 -2.49 -7.17
N GLY A 202 -7.12 -2.55 -8.03
CA GLY A 202 -6.98 -1.64 -9.18
C GLY A 202 -8.14 -1.75 -10.18
N ALA A 203 -8.75 -2.93 -10.28
CA ALA A 203 -9.96 -3.18 -11.06
C ALA A 203 -11.26 -2.67 -10.38
N ARG A 204 -11.18 -2.09 -9.18
CA ARG A 204 -12.28 -1.70 -8.30
C ARG A 204 -13.06 -2.88 -7.70
N ASP A 205 -12.47 -4.07 -7.70
CA ASP A 205 -13.03 -5.23 -7.04
C ASP A 205 -12.33 -5.47 -5.70
N SER A 206 -12.93 -4.99 -4.62
CA SER A 206 -12.47 -5.23 -3.25
C SER A 206 -13.14 -6.45 -2.60
N THR A 207 -14.24 -6.93 -3.17
CA THR A 207 -15.03 -8.04 -2.62
C THR A 207 -14.31 -9.38 -2.81
N THR A 208 -13.76 -9.62 -4.00
CA THR A 208 -13.03 -10.87 -4.31
C THR A 208 -11.82 -11.10 -3.41
N PRO A 209 -10.95 -10.11 -3.14
CA PRO A 209 -9.89 -10.24 -2.15
C PRO A 209 -10.39 -10.55 -0.73
N VAL A 210 -11.53 -9.98 -0.31
CA VAL A 210 -12.13 -10.31 0.99
C VAL A 210 -12.58 -11.77 1.06
N LEU A 211 -13.20 -12.28 0.01
CA LEU A 211 -13.56 -13.71 -0.05
C LEU A 211 -12.33 -14.62 0.06
N ALA A 212 -11.24 -14.27 -0.61
CA ALA A 212 -9.96 -15.00 -0.49
C ALA A 212 -9.38 -14.89 0.93
N LEU A 213 -9.52 -13.73 1.60
CA LEU A 213 -9.16 -13.57 3.01
C LEU A 213 -9.99 -14.46 3.93
N VAL A 214 -11.32 -14.56 3.71
CA VAL A 214 -12.20 -15.44 4.50
C VAL A 214 -11.78 -16.90 4.32
N VAL A 215 -11.48 -17.33 3.08
CA VAL A 215 -10.96 -18.68 2.81
C VAL A 215 -9.64 -18.92 3.59
N SER A 216 -8.74 -17.94 3.55
CA SER A 216 -7.48 -17.98 4.31
C SER A 216 -7.73 -18.07 5.81
N ALA A 217 -8.65 -17.25 6.35
CA ALA A 217 -8.97 -17.22 7.77
C ALA A 217 -9.52 -18.54 8.26
N VAL A 218 -10.47 -19.13 7.54
CA VAL A 218 -11.04 -20.43 7.88
C VAL A 218 -9.97 -21.53 7.83
N ALA A 219 -9.15 -21.55 6.75
CA ALA A 219 -8.08 -22.53 6.61
C ALA A 219 -7.00 -22.40 7.71
N ASN A 220 -6.68 -21.16 8.12
CA ASN A 220 -5.73 -20.89 9.20
C ASN A 220 -6.28 -21.39 10.56
N VAL A 221 -7.51 -21.00 10.92
CA VAL A 221 -8.14 -21.45 12.19
C VAL A 221 -8.26 -22.97 12.26
N VAL A 222 -8.68 -23.62 11.16
CA VAL A 222 -8.74 -25.09 11.09
C VAL A 222 -7.33 -25.69 11.17
N GLY A 223 -6.37 -25.09 10.48
CA GLY A 223 -4.96 -25.50 10.52
C GLY A 223 -4.36 -25.40 11.93
N ASP A 224 -4.62 -24.32 12.66
CA ASP A 224 -4.19 -24.15 14.05
C ASP A 224 -4.85 -25.17 14.97
N ALA A 225 -6.15 -25.41 14.85
CA ALA A 225 -6.84 -26.42 15.60
C ALA A 225 -6.24 -27.83 15.38
N LEU A 226 -5.84 -28.14 14.16
CA LEU A 226 -5.24 -29.44 13.81
C LEU A 226 -3.76 -29.51 14.20
N CYS A 227 -2.93 -28.55 13.73
CA CYS A 227 -1.47 -28.63 13.86
C CYS A 227 -0.98 -28.18 15.23
N VAL A 228 -1.58 -27.09 15.78
CA VAL A 228 -1.12 -26.52 17.05
C VAL A 228 -1.77 -27.24 18.22
N VAL A 229 -3.10 -27.37 18.24
CA VAL A 229 -3.84 -27.94 19.36
C VAL A 229 -3.86 -29.49 19.28
N GLY A 230 -4.24 -30.04 18.12
CA GLY A 230 -4.38 -31.50 17.94
C GLY A 230 -3.04 -32.20 17.91
N LEU A 231 -2.14 -31.84 17.01
CA LEU A 231 -0.82 -32.45 16.85
C LEU A 231 0.25 -31.89 17.80
N ARG A 232 -0.06 -30.85 18.57
CA ARG A 232 0.83 -30.21 19.55
C ARG A 232 2.18 -29.77 18.99
N GLN A 233 2.21 -29.34 17.71
CA GLN A 233 3.43 -28.89 17.03
C GLN A 233 3.85 -27.46 17.43
N GLY A 234 3.07 -26.77 18.27
CA GLY A 234 3.38 -25.43 18.78
C GLY A 234 3.65 -24.42 17.64
N VAL A 235 4.76 -23.69 17.76
CA VAL A 235 5.16 -22.64 16.80
C VAL A 235 5.31 -23.17 15.37
N ALA A 236 5.82 -24.37 15.17
CA ALA A 236 5.96 -24.99 13.84
C ALA A 236 4.57 -25.31 13.24
N GLY A 237 3.62 -25.76 14.07
CA GLY A 237 2.24 -26.00 13.67
C GLY A 237 1.55 -24.72 13.18
N ALA A 238 1.72 -23.61 13.89
CA ALA A 238 1.21 -22.31 13.48
C ALA A 238 1.83 -21.85 12.14
N ALA A 239 3.13 -22.05 11.94
CA ALA A 239 3.79 -21.76 10.67
C ALA A 239 3.21 -22.57 9.50
N LEU A 240 2.92 -23.86 9.71
CA LEU A 240 2.30 -24.73 8.71
C LEU A 240 0.87 -24.30 8.40
N ALA A 241 0.05 -24.04 9.43
CA ALA A 241 -1.32 -23.58 9.27
C ALA A 241 -1.40 -22.28 8.45
N THR A 242 -0.61 -21.28 8.84
CA THR A 242 -0.58 -19.99 8.14
C THR A 242 -0.03 -20.13 6.71
N SER A 243 1.00 -20.95 6.48
CA SER A 243 1.54 -21.16 5.12
C SER A 243 0.53 -21.85 4.21
N PHE A 244 -0.17 -22.86 4.70
CA PHE A 244 -1.24 -23.54 3.97
C PHE A 244 -2.40 -22.60 3.64
N ALA A 245 -2.86 -21.82 4.63
CA ALA A 245 -3.92 -20.83 4.45
C ALA A 245 -3.56 -19.80 3.38
N GLN A 246 -2.30 -19.35 3.36
CA GLN A 246 -1.79 -18.39 2.39
C GLN A 246 -1.74 -18.96 0.97
N ILE A 247 -1.31 -20.22 0.82
CA ILE A 247 -1.32 -20.92 -0.48
C ILE A 247 -2.76 -21.07 -0.98
N LEU A 248 -3.69 -21.49 -0.13
CA LEU A 248 -5.09 -21.67 -0.49
C LEU A 248 -5.75 -20.35 -0.92
N SER A 249 -5.50 -19.27 -0.17
CA SER A 249 -5.91 -17.92 -0.54
C SER A 249 -5.36 -17.50 -1.91
N THR A 250 -4.07 -17.78 -2.16
CA THR A 250 -3.44 -17.47 -3.45
C THR A 250 -4.08 -18.25 -4.58
N VAL A 251 -4.39 -19.54 -4.40
CA VAL A 251 -5.11 -20.35 -5.41
C VAL A 251 -6.49 -19.74 -5.72
N ALA A 252 -7.22 -19.30 -4.68
CA ALA A 252 -8.49 -18.62 -4.88
C ALA A 252 -8.35 -17.32 -5.68
N LEU A 253 -7.32 -16.51 -5.36
CA LEU A 253 -7.01 -15.27 -6.10
C LEU A 253 -6.56 -15.53 -7.55
N VAL A 254 -5.76 -16.57 -7.79
CA VAL A 254 -5.36 -16.98 -9.15
C VAL A 254 -6.60 -17.35 -9.97
N ARG A 255 -7.49 -18.17 -9.42
CA ARG A 255 -8.75 -18.54 -10.10
C ARG A 255 -9.61 -17.31 -10.40
N ALA A 256 -9.76 -16.41 -9.45
CA ALA A 256 -10.51 -15.19 -9.63
C ALA A 256 -9.87 -14.27 -10.68
N ALA A 257 -8.54 -14.11 -10.65
CA ALA A 257 -7.81 -13.32 -11.62
C ALA A 257 -7.93 -13.87 -13.04
N MET A 258 -7.85 -15.19 -13.22
CA MET A 258 -8.05 -15.84 -14.53
C MET A 258 -9.45 -15.56 -15.11
N ILE A 259 -10.47 -15.54 -14.28
CA ILE A 259 -11.85 -15.28 -14.73
C ILE A 259 -12.09 -13.79 -14.99
N LYS A 260 -11.60 -12.90 -14.11
CA LYS A 260 -11.97 -11.48 -14.09
C LYS A 260 -10.97 -10.56 -14.77
N LEU A 261 -9.68 -10.90 -14.73
CA LEU A 261 -8.60 -10.04 -15.19
C LEU A 261 -7.87 -10.56 -16.43
N LEU A 262 -7.95 -11.86 -16.71
CA LEU A 262 -7.19 -12.53 -17.77
C LEU A 262 -8.09 -13.44 -18.63
N PRO A 263 -9.22 -12.95 -19.17
CA PRO A 263 -10.20 -13.81 -19.85
C PRO A 263 -9.67 -14.49 -21.12
N LEU A 264 -8.60 -13.96 -21.73
CA LEU A 264 -8.14 -14.36 -23.07
C LEU A 264 -6.82 -15.17 -23.10
N GLY A 265 -6.24 -15.55 -21.98
CA GLY A 265 -4.95 -16.28 -22.09
C GLY A 265 -4.29 -16.73 -20.79
N GLY A 266 -4.94 -16.56 -19.65
CA GLY A 266 -4.38 -16.97 -18.35
C GLY A 266 -3.06 -16.32 -17.97
N LEU A 267 -2.48 -16.77 -16.85
CA LEU A 267 -1.20 -16.25 -16.31
C LEU A 267 0.03 -16.63 -17.17
N THR A 268 -0.03 -17.75 -17.86
CA THR A 268 1.06 -18.31 -18.67
C THR A 268 1.06 -17.82 -20.10
N GLY A 269 -0.01 -17.16 -20.55
CA GLY A 269 -0.13 -16.62 -21.90
C GLY A 269 1.06 -15.75 -22.28
N ALA A 270 1.59 -15.93 -23.49
CA ALA A 270 2.56 -14.99 -24.05
C ALA A 270 1.91 -13.60 -24.15
N PRO A 271 2.67 -12.50 -23.96
CA PRO A 271 2.18 -11.17 -24.27
C PRO A 271 1.62 -11.22 -25.70
N ARG A 272 0.38 -10.77 -25.84
CA ARG A 272 -0.31 -10.83 -27.15
C ARG A 272 0.56 -10.09 -28.16
N LYS A 273 1.13 -10.82 -29.12
CA LYS A 273 1.82 -10.21 -30.25
C LYS A 273 0.83 -9.26 -30.91
N GLN A 274 1.13 -7.97 -30.84
CA GLN A 274 0.33 -6.91 -31.43
C GLN A 274 -0.03 -7.28 -32.87
N LEU A 275 -1.33 -7.44 -33.13
CA LEU A 275 -1.79 -7.30 -34.51
C LEU A 275 -1.50 -5.85 -34.92
N SER A 276 -0.40 -5.72 -35.71
CA SER A 276 -0.10 -4.61 -36.60
C SER A 276 -0.35 -3.20 -36.08
N ARG A 277 0.50 -2.69 -35.21
CA ARG A 277 1.17 -1.37 -35.26
C ARG A 277 1.88 -1.07 -33.94
N PRO A 278 3.09 -0.51 -33.96
CA PRO A 278 3.79 -0.16 -32.75
C PRO A 278 3.25 1.16 -32.22
N THR A 279 2.16 1.14 -31.50
CA THR A 279 1.82 2.23 -30.58
C THR A 279 2.55 1.94 -29.27
N SER A 280 3.37 2.89 -28.87
CA SER A 280 4.37 2.91 -27.80
C SER A 280 3.85 2.67 -26.35
N SER A 281 2.79 1.91 -26.12
CA SER A 281 2.10 1.87 -24.84
C SER A 281 1.91 0.50 -24.19
N SER A 282 2.44 -0.60 -24.75
CA SER A 282 2.43 -1.87 -24.01
C SER A 282 3.37 -1.76 -22.83
N PRO A 283 2.91 -1.99 -21.58
CA PRO A 283 3.77 -1.97 -20.42
C PRO A 283 4.78 -3.11 -20.53
N SER A 284 6.03 -2.76 -20.84
CA SER A 284 7.15 -3.70 -20.78
C SER A 284 7.59 -3.86 -19.31
N ALA A 285 8.29 -4.94 -18.99
CA ALA A 285 8.88 -5.11 -17.65
C ALA A 285 9.75 -3.90 -17.25
N SER A 286 10.38 -3.22 -18.19
CA SER A 286 11.16 -2.00 -17.92
C SER A 286 10.29 -0.83 -17.48
N VAL A 287 9.09 -0.65 -18.05
CA VAL A 287 8.13 0.39 -17.63
C VAL A 287 7.63 0.08 -16.22
N PHE A 288 7.33 -1.20 -15.94
CA PHE A 288 6.94 -1.64 -14.60
C PHE A 288 8.06 -1.36 -13.58
N LEU A 289 9.30 -1.73 -13.89
CA LEU A 289 10.45 -1.51 -13.00
C LEU A 289 10.78 -0.03 -12.82
N LYS A 290 10.67 0.80 -13.85
CA LYS A 290 10.84 2.27 -13.74
C LYS A 290 9.85 2.90 -12.76
N PHE A 291 8.62 2.38 -12.68
CA PHE A 291 7.66 2.81 -11.67
C PHE A 291 7.97 2.19 -10.30
N ALA A 292 8.32 0.91 -10.27
CA ALA A 292 8.55 0.16 -9.04
C ALA A 292 9.78 0.63 -8.25
N ALA A 293 10.86 1.07 -8.93
CA ALA A 293 12.10 1.47 -8.27
C ALA A 293 11.95 2.67 -7.32
N PRO A 294 11.30 3.80 -7.69
CA PRO A 294 11.01 4.87 -6.73
C PRO A 294 10.07 4.42 -5.60
N VAL A 295 9.12 3.55 -5.88
CA VAL A 295 8.22 2.99 -4.86
C VAL A 295 8.99 2.09 -3.90
N LEU A 296 9.99 1.34 -4.37
CA LEU A 296 10.89 0.57 -3.50
C LEU A 296 11.65 1.49 -2.54
N THR A 297 12.19 2.62 -3.02
CA THR A 297 12.84 3.61 -2.16
C THR A 297 11.90 4.11 -1.05
N LEU A 298 10.63 4.35 -1.40
CA LEU A 298 9.59 4.74 -0.45
C LEU A 298 9.31 3.63 0.59
N ILE A 299 9.23 2.39 0.16
CA ILE A 299 9.02 1.23 1.05
C ILE A 299 10.22 1.03 1.97
N LEU A 300 11.45 1.08 1.45
CA LEU A 300 12.67 1.00 2.24
C LEU A 300 12.74 2.14 3.28
N GLY A 301 12.43 3.37 2.86
CA GLY A 301 12.33 4.50 3.79
C GLY A 301 11.34 4.26 4.92
N LYS A 302 10.17 3.69 4.62
CA LYS A 302 9.19 3.30 5.64
C LYS A 302 9.73 2.22 6.58
N ILE A 303 10.30 1.13 6.03
CA ILE A 303 10.85 0.03 6.83
C ILE A 303 11.91 0.55 7.79
N VAL A 304 12.81 1.40 7.32
CA VAL A 304 13.87 1.99 8.15
C VAL A 304 13.28 2.89 9.23
N CYS A 305 12.39 3.83 8.88
CA CYS A 305 11.76 4.72 9.84
C CYS A 305 10.97 3.96 10.92
N PHE A 306 10.11 3.02 10.50
CA PHE A 306 9.33 2.23 11.45
C PHE A 306 10.18 1.21 12.22
N GLY A 307 11.25 0.68 11.60
CA GLY A 307 12.20 -0.20 12.27
C GLY A 307 12.93 0.50 13.42
N PHE A 308 13.38 1.74 13.23
CA PHE A 308 13.97 2.54 14.31
C PHE A 308 12.97 2.84 15.43
N MET A 309 11.72 3.16 15.09
CA MET A 309 10.67 3.38 16.07
C MET A 309 10.32 2.12 16.84
N THR A 310 10.17 0.99 16.13
CA THR A 310 9.92 -0.31 16.73
C THR A 310 11.06 -0.71 17.66
N ARG A 311 12.33 -0.48 17.26
CA ARG A 311 13.50 -0.72 18.10
C ARG A 311 13.49 0.15 19.35
N ALA A 312 13.17 1.46 19.22
CA ALA A 312 13.05 2.36 20.33
C ALA A 312 11.91 1.94 21.29
N ALA A 313 10.73 1.57 20.74
CA ALA A 313 9.59 1.08 21.50
C ALA A 313 9.85 -0.28 22.16
N ALA A 314 10.52 -1.21 21.47
CA ALA A 314 10.84 -2.53 22.00
C ALA A 314 11.84 -2.47 23.18
N GLY A 315 12.68 -1.45 23.22
CA GLY A 315 13.55 -1.17 24.40
C GLY A 315 12.74 -0.76 25.65
N LEU A 316 11.45 -0.50 25.52
CA LEU A 316 10.58 0.10 26.52
C LEU A 316 9.36 -0.78 26.90
N GLY A 317 9.12 -1.92 26.19
CA GLY A 317 8.08 -2.89 26.52
C GLY A 317 7.25 -3.40 25.34
N GLU A 318 6.60 -4.56 25.53
CA GLU A 318 5.86 -5.28 24.46
C GLU A 318 4.50 -4.67 24.12
N VAL A 319 3.83 -4.04 25.08
CA VAL A 319 2.46 -3.53 24.95
C VAL A 319 2.36 -2.31 24.02
N PRO A 320 3.23 -1.29 24.09
CA PRO A 320 3.25 -0.18 23.15
C PRO A 320 3.45 -0.62 21.71
N LEU A 321 4.20 -1.69 21.49
CA LEU A 321 4.48 -2.25 20.17
C LEU A 321 3.23 -2.85 19.53
N ALA A 322 2.44 -3.60 20.28
CA ALA A 322 1.19 -4.20 19.80
C ALA A 322 0.16 -3.12 19.40
N CYS A 323 0.01 -2.08 20.24
CA CYS A 323 -0.86 -0.93 19.92
C CYS A 323 -0.42 -0.20 18.65
N HIS A 324 0.89 -0.02 18.45
CA HIS A 324 1.45 0.62 17.26
C HIS A 324 1.13 -0.16 15.98
N GLN A 325 1.28 -1.48 15.98
CA GLN A 325 1.03 -2.33 14.81
C GLN A 325 -0.45 -2.35 14.42
N LEU A 326 -1.36 -2.48 15.40
CA LEU A 326 -2.81 -2.43 15.16
C LEU A 326 -3.23 -1.09 14.54
N THR A 327 -2.68 0.00 15.06
CA THR A 327 -2.97 1.35 14.58
C THR A 327 -2.56 1.57 13.13
N LEU A 328 -1.35 1.16 12.78
CA LEU A 328 -0.85 1.33 11.41
C LEU A 328 -1.66 0.56 10.38
N SER A 329 -2.07 -0.65 10.72
CA SER A 329 -2.85 -1.52 9.81
C SER A 329 -4.17 -0.89 9.40
N ALA A 330 -4.86 -0.20 10.31
CA ALA A 330 -6.17 0.40 10.07
C ALA A 330 -6.18 1.50 8.98
N PHE A 331 -5.04 2.10 8.63
CA PHE A 331 -4.99 3.22 7.68
C PHE A 331 -4.60 2.87 6.24
N PHE A 332 -4.07 1.67 6.00
CA PHE A 332 -3.58 1.32 4.66
C PHE A 332 -4.69 1.25 3.60
N PHE A 333 -5.95 0.97 3.97
CA PHE A 333 -7.06 0.91 3.01
C PHE A 333 -7.38 2.26 2.36
N LEU A 334 -7.18 3.38 3.06
CA LEU A 334 -7.42 4.73 2.53
C LEU A 334 -6.48 5.07 1.37
N ARG A 335 -5.23 4.61 1.46
CA ARG A 335 -4.27 4.72 0.36
C ARG A 335 -4.75 3.94 -0.87
N SER A 336 -5.25 2.74 -0.68
CA SER A 336 -5.76 1.90 -1.78
C SER A 336 -6.93 2.54 -2.51
N ALA A 337 -7.88 3.16 -1.79
CA ALA A 337 -9.01 3.86 -2.41
C ALA A 337 -8.54 5.00 -3.32
N ALA A 338 -7.59 5.82 -2.88
CA ALA A 338 -7.05 6.90 -3.70
C ALA A 338 -6.34 6.38 -4.96
N GLN A 339 -5.54 5.32 -4.84
CA GLN A 339 -4.84 4.70 -5.96
C GLN A 339 -5.78 4.07 -6.99
N THR A 340 -6.97 3.65 -6.57
CA THR A 340 -7.94 2.97 -7.45
C THR A 340 -8.83 3.95 -8.22
N PHE A 341 -9.31 5.00 -7.57
CA PHE A 341 -10.28 5.90 -8.20
C PHE A 341 -9.65 7.09 -8.93
N LEU A 342 -8.54 7.65 -8.42
CA LEU A 342 -7.92 8.84 -9.00
C LEU A 342 -7.32 8.68 -10.40
N PRO A 343 -6.75 7.53 -10.82
CA PRO A 343 -6.17 7.40 -12.15
C PRO A 343 -7.14 7.68 -13.30
N GLU A 344 -8.44 7.46 -13.11
CA GLU A 344 -9.47 7.77 -14.12
C GLU A 344 -9.48 9.26 -14.49
N TYR A 345 -9.30 10.13 -13.50
CA TYR A 345 -9.29 11.59 -13.66
C TYR A 345 -7.89 12.16 -13.96
N ALA A 346 -6.85 11.37 -13.74
CA ALA A 346 -5.46 11.74 -14.00
C ALA A 346 -5.00 11.40 -15.43
N SER A 347 -5.81 10.69 -16.23
CA SER A 347 -5.49 10.26 -17.58
C SER A 347 -6.56 10.73 -18.57
N PRO A 348 -6.71 12.08 -18.79
CA PRO A 348 -7.69 12.61 -19.72
C PRO A 348 -7.37 12.18 -21.16
N PRO A 349 -8.38 12.02 -22.05
CA PRO A 349 -8.18 11.82 -23.47
C PRO A 349 -7.53 13.06 -24.15
N GLU A 350 -7.04 12.90 -25.38
CA GLU A 350 -6.35 13.98 -26.11
C GLU A 350 -7.24 15.21 -26.36
N ASN A 351 -8.55 15.01 -26.50
CA ASN A 351 -9.56 16.06 -26.72
C ASN A 351 -10.28 16.51 -25.43
N ALA A 352 -9.70 16.27 -24.26
CA ALA A 352 -10.31 16.60 -22.98
C ALA A 352 -10.20 18.10 -22.64
N ASP A 353 -11.21 18.63 -21.95
CA ASP A 353 -11.07 19.87 -21.20
C ASP A 353 -10.18 19.66 -19.95
N VAL A 354 -8.89 19.88 -20.12
CA VAL A 354 -7.87 19.66 -19.06
C VAL A 354 -8.19 20.41 -17.76
N PRO A 355 -8.66 21.68 -17.75
CA PRO A 355 -9.09 22.36 -16.55
C PRO A 355 -10.22 21.67 -15.80
N GLU A 356 -11.26 21.21 -16.50
CA GLU A 356 -12.40 20.50 -15.88
C GLU A 356 -11.97 19.12 -15.32
N TRP A 357 -11.15 18.38 -16.04
CA TRP A 357 -10.59 17.12 -15.59
C TRP A 357 -9.76 17.29 -14.32
N ARG A 358 -8.94 18.35 -14.26
CA ARG A 358 -8.16 18.67 -13.05
C ARG A 358 -9.08 19.01 -11.87
N LYS A 359 -10.11 19.82 -12.08
CA LYS A 359 -11.10 20.18 -11.05
C LYS A 359 -11.83 18.95 -10.50
N SER A 360 -12.20 18.00 -11.36
CA SER A 360 -12.82 16.73 -10.97
C SER A 360 -11.85 15.85 -10.16
N SER A 361 -10.59 15.75 -10.61
CA SER A 361 -9.53 15.03 -9.87
C SER A 361 -9.31 15.63 -8.48
N ASP A 362 -9.25 16.95 -8.35
CA ASP A 362 -9.08 17.64 -7.06
C ASP A 362 -10.32 17.47 -6.17
N GLY A 363 -11.52 17.54 -6.76
CA GLY A 363 -12.79 17.28 -6.05
C GLY A 363 -12.87 15.88 -5.48
N LEU A 364 -12.43 14.86 -6.24
CA LEU A 364 -12.37 13.49 -5.75
C LEU A 364 -11.33 13.32 -4.64
N ALA A 365 -10.14 13.89 -4.82
CA ALA A 365 -9.09 13.85 -3.80
C ALA A 365 -9.57 14.49 -2.48
N LEU A 366 -10.32 15.60 -2.54
CA LEU A 366 -10.92 16.22 -1.36
C LEU A 366 -11.98 15.34 -0.68
N ARG A 367 -12.82 14.64 -1.46
CA ARG A 367 -13.79 13.68 -0.90
C ARG A 367 -13.08 12.54 -0.16
N LEU A 368 -12.02 12.00 -0.75
CA LEU A 368 -11.21 10.93 -0.13
C LEU A 368 -10.48 11.42 1.13
N LEU A 369 -9.96 12.65 1.12
CA LEU A 369 -9.34 13.26 2.30
C LEU A 369 -10.35 13.45 3.44
N ARG A 370 -11.56 13.95 3.15
CA ARG A 370 -12.63 14.07 4.16
C ARG A 370 -13.01 12.71 4.76
N LEU A 371 -13.15 11.69 3.93
CA LEU A 371 -13.41 10.33 4.40
C LEU A 371 -12.26 9.83 5.29
N ALA A 372 -11.01 10.08 4.88
CA ALA A 372 -9.83 9.71 5.65
C ALA A 372 -9.80 10.39 7.02
N MET A 373 -10.17 11.67 7.10
CA MET A 373 -10.26 12.39 8.37
C MET A 373 -11.34 11.82 9.30
N LEU A 374 -12.52 11.51 8.77
CA LEU A 374 -13.59 10.89 9.55
C LEU A 374 -13.16 9.54 10.12
N VAL A 375 -12.57 8.68 9.29
CA VAL A 375 -12.06 7.37 9.72
C VAL A 375 -10.91 7.54 10.72
N ALA A 376 -10.02 8.50 10.51
CA ALA A 376 -8.91 8.78 11.41
C ALA A 376 -9.38 9.24 12.80
N ILE A 377 -10.39 10.10 12.87
CA ILE A 377 -10.99 10.56 14.13
C ILE A 377 -11.63 9.37 14.87
N PHE A 378 -12.42 8.55 14.17
CA PHE A 378 -13.05 7.38 14.77
C PHE A 378 -12.01 6.35 15.26
N ALA A 379 -11.03 6.02 14.41
CA ALA A 379 -9.99 5.08 14.75
C ALA A 379 -9.08 5.60 15.88
N SER A 380 -8.83 6.92 15.95
CA SER A 380 -8.05 7.53 17.04
C SER A 380 -8.77 7.46 18.38
N ALA A 381 -10.08 7.67 18.39
CA ALA A 381 -10.88 7.50 19.60
C ALA A 381 -10.84 6.04 20.11
N LEU A 382 -10.99 5.06 19.20
CA LEU A 382 -10.87 3.65 19.52
C LEU A 382 -9.44 3.29 19.98
N GLY A 383 -8.41 3.81 19.27
CA GLY A 383 -7.01 3.58 19.61
C GLY A 383 -6.60 4.20 20.95
N ALA A 384 -7.16 5.35 21.32
CA ALA A 384 -6.95 5.95 22.64
C ALA A 384 -7.71 5.20 23.75
N ALA A 385 -8.87 4.61 23.44
CA ALA A 385 -9.62 3.82 24.40
C ALA A 385 -8.85 2.55 24.83
N LEU A 386 -8.04 1.97 23.95
CA LEU A 386 -7.27 0.76 24.26
C LEU A 386 -6.28 0.97 25.43
N PRO A 387 -5.38 1.95 25.43
CA PRO A 387 -4.49 2.21 26.56
C PRO A 387 -5.22 2.75 27.80
N LEU A 388 -6.35 3.43 27.65
CA LEU A 388 -7.13 3.98 28.77
C LEU A 388 -8.00 2.93 29.48
N LEU A 389 -8.70 2.10 28.72
CA LEU A 389 -9.72 1.18 29.22
C LEU A 389 -9.31 -0.29 29.05
N GLY A 390 -8.55 -0.62 28.01
CA GLY A 390 -8.17 -1.99 27.68
C GLY A 390 -6.86 -2.45 28.33
N ALA A 391 -6.09 -1.55 28.93
CA ALA A 391 -4.82 -1.92 29.57
C ALA A 391 -4.95 -3.04 30.62
N PRO A 392 -5.98 -3.06 31.51
CA PRO A 392 -6.19 -4.13 32.45
C PRO A 392 -6.52 -5.51 31.82
N LEU A 393 -6.98 -5.51 30.56
CA LEU A 393 -7.25 -6.75 29.80
C LEU A 393 -5.96 -7.35 29.21
N LEU A 394 -4.89 -6.55 29.09
CA LEU A 394 -3.63 -6.92 28.48
C LEU A 394 -2.54 -7.26 29.50
N THR A 395 -2.59 -6.64 30.67
CA THR A 395 -1.60 -6.84 31.75
C THR A 395 -2.19 -6.57 33.12
N ASN A 396 -1.70 -7.29 34.14
CA ASN A 396 -2.00 -7.07 35.55
C ASN A 396 -0.98 -6.19 36.27
N ASP A 397 0.10 -5.74 35.59
CA ASP A 397 1.11 -4.89 36.19
C ASP A 397 0.65 -3.42 36.28
N PRO A 398 0.48 -2.84 37.49
CA PRO A 398 0.02 -1.47 37.66
C PRO A 398 0.95 -0.42 37.05
N ARG A 399 2.26 -0.71 36.97
CA ARG A 399 3.27 0.19 36.38
C ARG A 399 3.07 0.29 34.86
N VAL A 400 2.88 -0.86 34.22
CA VAL A 400 2.61 -0.92 32.76
C VAL A 400 1.29 -0.22 32.46
N ILE A 401 0.25 -0.44 33.26
CA ILE A 401 -1.07 0.20 33.10
C ILE A 401 -0.95 1.73 33.21
N SER A 402 -0.16 2.23 34.17
CA SER A 402 0.04 3.68 34.33
C SER A 402 0.80 4.32 33.16
N GLU A 403 1.83 3.67 32.66
CA GLU A 403 2.60 4.11 31.49
C GLU A 403 1.75 4.06 30.21
N MET A 404 0.95 3.02 30.02
CA MET A 404 0.03 2.93 28.86
C MET A 404 -0.95 4.10 28.81
N LYS A 405 -1.49 4.55 29.95
CA LYS A 405 -2.40 5.70 29.99
C LYS A 405 -1.75 6.99 29.48
N LEU A 406 -0.44 7.19 29.74
CA LEU A 406 0.29 8.35 29.23
C LEU A 406 0.47 8.32 27.71
N LEU A 407 0.41 7.15 27.07
CA LEU A 407 0.51 7.00 25.62
C LEU A 407 -0.78 7.33 24.87
N ALA A 408 -1.92 7.41 25.55
CA ALA A 408 -3.20 7.61 24.90
C ALA A 408 -3.27 8.90 24.05
N LEU A 409 -2.72 10.01 24.57
CA LEU A 409 -2.72 11.28 23.85
C LEU A 409 -1.75 11.30 22.64
N PRO A 410 -0.47 10.98 22.78
CA PRO A 410 0.46 10.90 21.63
C PRO A 410 -0.05 9.92 20.56
N LEU A 411 -0.59 8.78 20.96
CA LEU A 411 -1.17 7.80 20.07
C LEU A 411 -2.36 8.37 19.31
N CYS A 412 -3.31 9.00 20.01
CA CYS A 412 -4.47 9.65 19.41
C CYS A 412 -4.04 10.68 18.36
N VAL A 413 -3.09 11.57 18.69
CA VAL A 413 -2.57 12.59 17.76
C VAL A 413 -1.93 11.94 16.53
N ALA A 414 -1.07 10.94 16.74
CA ALA A 414 -0.41 10.23 15.65
C ALA A 414 -1.42 9.55 14.73
N MET A 415 -2.49 8.97 15.29
CA MET A 415 -3.56 8.32 14.54
C MET A 415 -4.37 9.29 13.69
N VAL A 416 -4.80 10.42 14.27
CA VAL A 416 -5.52 11.47 13.53
C VAL A 416 -4.69 11.94 12.33
N LEU A 417 -3.39 12.16 12.53
CA LEU A 417 -2.48 12.62 11.46
C LEU A 417 -2.21 11.55 10.41
N THR A 418 -2.29 10.27 10.75
CA THR A 418 -2.03 9.17 9.80
C THR A 418 -3.08 9.09 8.69
N GLY A 419 -4.34 9.43 8.95
CA GLY A 419 -5.41 9.47 7.95
C GLY A 419 -5.08 10.37 6.76
N PRO A 420 -4.86 11.68 6.96
CA PRO A 420 -4.48 12.60 5.88
C PRO A 420 -3.14 12.24 5.22
N VAL A 421 -2.17 11.69 5.96
CA VAL A 421 -0.92 11.20 5.38
C VAL A 421 -1.19 10.08 4.37
N CYS A 422 -1.96 9.05 4.75
CA CYS A 422 -2.24 7.91 3.87
C CYS A 422 -3.09 8.31 2.65
N ALA A 423 -4.10 9.16 2.83
CA ALA A 423 -4.92 9.64 1.72
C ALA A 423 -4.10 10.49 0.74
N SER A 424 -3.32 11.45 1.24
CA SER A 424 -2.48 12.31 0.39
C SER A 424 -1.35 11.53 -0.29
N GLU A 425 -0.74 10.54 0.39
CA GLU A 425 0.21 9.62 -0.23
C GLU A 425 -0.42 8.85 -1.39
N GLY A 426 -1.65 8.36 -1.22
CA GLY A 426 -2.40 7.68 -2.29
C GLY A 426 -2.65 8.60 -3.49
N VAL A 427 -3.04 9.85 -3.25
CA VAL A 427 -3.21 10.88 -4.29
C VAL A 427 -1.90 11.14 -5.04
N LEU A 428 -0.79 11.32 -4.31
CA LEU A 428 0.53 11.56 -4.89
C LEU A 428 1.03 10.36 -5.72
N LEU A 429 0.77 9.14 -5.25
CA LEU A 429 1.07 7.91 -6.00
C LEU A 429 0.25 7.81 -7.28
N ALA A 430 -1.06 8.08 -7.22
CA ALA A 430 -1.94 8.09 -8.38
C ALA A 430 -1.53 9.16 -9.41
N ARG A 431 -1.09 10.34 -8.94
CA ARG A 431 -0.54 11.43 -9.76
C ARG A 431 0.92 11.21 -10.17
N ARG A 432 1.51 10.04 -9.86
CA ARG A 432 2.89 9.66 -10.18
C ARG A 432 3.96 10.65 -9.67
N GLN A 433 3.71 11.34 -8.57
CA GLN A 433 4.68 12.25 -7.95
C GLN A 433 5.71 11.49 -7.08
N LEU A 434 6.33 10.47 -7.65
CA LEU A 434 7.18 9.52 -6.95
C LEU A 434 8.47 10.16 -6.42
N GLY A 435 9.05 11.10 -7.18
CA GLY A 435 10.28 11.81 -6.77
C GLY A 435 10.09 12.61 -5.48
N PHE A 436 8.95 13.31 -5.35
CA PHE A 436 8.63 14.03 -4.12
C PHE A 436 8.44 13.09 -2.92
N LEU A 437 7.70 11.99 -3.12
CA LEU A 437 7.52 10.98 -2.07
C LEU A 437 8.85 10.38 -1.62
N SER A 438 9.71 10.01 -2.57
CA SER A 438 11.05 9.48 -2.28
C SER A 438 11.89 10.48 -1.49
N LEU A 439 11.88 11.77 -1.85
CA LEU A 439 12.60 12.81 -1.14
C LEU A 439 12.14 12.93 0.32
N VAL A 440 10.82 12.97 0.57
CA VAL A 440 10.29 13.06 1.94
C VAL A 440 10.68 11.85 2.78
N TYR A 441 10.69 10.64 2.20
CA TYR A 441 11.11 9.44 2.94
C TYR A 441 12.63 9.39 3.17
N LEU A 442 13.45 9.81 2.21
CA LEU A 442 14.91 9.90 2.41
C LEU A 442 15.28 10.92 3.49
N THR A 443 14.66 12.10 3.48
CA THR A 443 14.86 13.08 4.56
C THR A 443 14.38 12.54 5.92
N SER A 444 13.30 11.78 5.93
CA SER A 444 12.78 11.13 7.15
C SER A 444 13.77 10.09 7.70
N VAL A 445 14.37 9.28 6.83
CA VAL A 445 15.40 8.28 7.20
C VAL A 445 16.63 8.97 7.83
N ALA A 446 17.00 10.15 7.36
CA ALA A 446 18.12 10.90 7.91
C ALA A 446 17.80 11.54 9.27
N LEU A 447 16.60 12.12 9.43
CA LEU A 447 16.25 12.91 10.61
C LEU A 447 15.68 12.08 11.77
N LEU A 448 14.84 11.07 11.48
CA LEU A 448 14.14 10.33 12.53
C LEU A 448 15.06 9.59 13.49
N PRO A 449 16.13 8.88 13.04
CA PRO A 449 17.05 8.23 13.95
C PRO A 449 17.73 9.19 14.92
N THR A 450 18.10 10.41 14.45
CA THR A 450 18.76 11.42 15.28
C THR A 450 17.84 11.96 16.37
N LEU A 451 16.53 12.06 16.10
CA LEU A 451 15.53 12.44 17.08
C LEU A 451 15.32 11.31 18.11
N LEU A 452 15.26 10.06 17.65
CA LEU A 452 15.03 8.90 18.52
C LEU A 452 16.23 8.57 19.44
N LEU A 453 17.46 8.96 19.08
CA LEU A 453 18.62 8.81 19.96
C LEU A 453 18.56 9.68 21.24
N ARG A 454 17.71 10.70 21.24
CA ARG A 454 17.54 11.64 22.38
C ARG A 454 16.36 11.30 23.28
N VAL A 455 15.69 10.19 23.02
CA VAL A 455 14.45 9.77 23.68
C VAL A 455 14.76 8.94 24.91
N GLY A 456 14.20 9.34 26.04
CA GLY A 456 14.38 8.67 27.33
C GLY A 456 13.14 7.92 27.85
N SER A 457 11.97 8.12 27.24
CA SER A 457 10.72 7.48 27.65
C SER A 457 9.91 6.97 26.46
N VAL A 458 8.97 6.04 26.70
CA VAL A 458 8.02 5.54 25.70
C VAL A 458 7.18 6.68 25.14
N THR A 459 6.75 7.58 25.99
CA THR A 459 5.96 8.77 25.62
C THR A 459 6.71 9.64 24.61
N ASP A 460 8.02 9.80 24.77
CA ASP A 460 8.83 10.60 23.84
C ASP A 460 8.99 9.92 22.48
N VAL A 461 9.05 8.58 22.41
CA VAL A 461 9.02 7.84 21.13
C VAL A 461 7.74 8.18 20.38
N TRP A 462 6.59 8.13 21.05
CA TRP A 462 5.30 8.41 20.44
C TRP A 462 5.10 9.89 20.11
N ASN A 463 5.61 10.80 20.93
CA ASN A 463 5.66 12.23 20.61
C ASN A 463 6.51 12.48 19.36
N THR A 464 7.69 11.85 19.28
CA THR A 464 8.54 11.92 18.09
C THR A 464 7.81 11.40 16.86
N PHE A 465 7.04 10.32 17.00
CA PHE A 465 6.20 9.81 15.91
C PHE A 465 5.08 10.77 15.54
N ALA A 466 4.42 11.38 16.50
CA ALA A 466 3.38 12.37 16.22
C ALA A 466 3.94 13.58 15.45
N VAL A 467 5.13 14.09 15.84
CA VAL A 467 5.84 15.16 15.11
C VAL A 467 6.21 14.71 13.68
N PHE A 468 6.72 13.49 13.54
CA PHE A 468 7.03 12.91 12.23
C PHE A 468 5.78 12.80 11.34
N GLN A 469 4.65 12.34 11.89
CA GLN A 469 3.39 12.28 11.15
C GLN A 469 2.86 13.68 10.79
N LEU A 470 3.01 14.66 11.68
CA LEU A 470 2.63 16.05 11.41
C LEU A 470 3.46 16.64 10.25
N ALA A 471 4.76 16.45 10.27
CA ALA A 471 5.63 16.90 9.18
C ALA A 471 5.25 16.27 7.84
N ARG A 472 4.96 14.97 7.82
CA ARG A 472 4.49 14.26 6.60
C ARG A 472 3.10 14.72 6.17
N ALA A 473 2.16 14.89 7.11
CA ALA A 473 0.84 15.41 6.82
C ALA A 473 0.93 16.80 6.16
N ALA A 474 1.74 17.70 6.73
CA ALA A 474 1.96 19.02 6.16
C ALA A 474 2.61 18.96 4.77
N ALA A 475 3.66 18.14 4.61
CA ALA A 475 4.35 18.00 3.33
C ALA A 475 3.44 17.40 2.24
N PHE A 476 2.71 16.33 2.53
CA PHE A 476 1.89 15.63 1.55
C PHE A 476 0.61 16.40 1.21
N THR A 477 -0.12 16.90 2.21
CA THR A 477 -1.32 17.72 1.99
C THR A 477 -0.95 19.05 1.32
N GLY A 478 0.12 19.69 1.75
CA GLY A 478 0.63 20.92 1.13
C GLY A 478 0.96 20.70 -0.36
N ARG A 479 1.65 19.60 -0.70
CA ARG A 479 1.98 19.28 -2.10
C ARG A 479 0.74 19.01 -2.95
N VAL A 480 -0.29 18.40 -2.38
CA VAL A 480 -1.55 18.12 -3.09
C VAL A 480 -2.37 19.39 -3.31
N TRP A 481 -2.48 20.26 -2.30
CA TRP A 481 -3.47 21.36 -2.28
C TRP A 481 -2.90 22.76 -2.53
N LEU A 482 -1.63 22.99 -2.20
CA LEU A 482 -1.03 24.33 -2.35
C LEU A 482 -1.11 24.87 -3.79
N PRO A 483 -0.90 24.07 -4.85
CA PRO A 483 -1.04 24.55 -6.22
C PRO A 483 -2.48 25.00 -6.54
N THR A 484 -3.48 24.27 -6.07
CA THR A 484 -4.89 24.59 -6.30
C THR A 484 -5.31 25.85 -5.55
N LEU A 485 -4.92 25.98 -4.28
CA LEU A 485 -5.17 27.17 -3.46
C LEU A 485 -4.53 28.43 -4.06
N VAL A 486 -3.27 28.34 -4.51
CA VAL A 486 -2.57 29.46 -5.14
C VAL A 486 -3.27 29.89 -6.44
N GLN A 487 -3.76 28.94 -7.22
CA GLN A 487 -4.50 29.24 -8.45
C GLN A 487 -5.85 29.91 -8.15
N GLU A 488 -6.61 29.42 -7.18
CA GLU A 488 -7.85 30.03 -6.75
C GLU A 488 -7.66 31.46 -6.22
N LEU A 489 -6.63 31.68 -5.41
CA LEU A 489 -6.27 33.02 -4.91
C LEU A 489 -5.91 33.97 -6.06
N ARG A 490 -5.14 33.52 -7.04
CA ARG A 490 -4.82 34.36 -8.23
C ARG A 490 -6.04 34.73 -9.04
N VAL A 491 -7.00 33.80 -9.21
CA VAL A 491 -8.26 34.08 -9.91
C VAL A 491 -9.08 35.11 -9.14
N ARG A 492 -9.23 34.94 -7.81
CA ARG A 492 -9.96 35.91 -6.97
C ARG A 492 -9.32 37.31 -6.96
N LEU A 493 -7.99 37.39 -6.90
CA LEU A 493 -7.29 38.66 -6.93
C LEU A 493 -7.45 39.37 -8.28
N ARG A 494 -7.51 38.63 -9.39
CA ARG A 494 -7.79 39.22 -10.71
C ARG A 494 -9.23 39.72 -10.85
N SER A 495 -10.22 38.98 -10.30
CA SER A 495 -11.62 39.40 -10.33
C SER A 495 -11.94 40.59 -9.40
N HIS A 496 -11.04 40.98 -8.50
CA HIS A 496 -11.16 42.18 -7.68
C HIS A 496 -10.37 43.39 -8.24
N SER A 497 -9.56 43.14 -9.30
CA SER A 497 -8.80 44.19 -9.97
C SER A 497 -9.43 44.64 -11.32
N GLU A 498 -10.46 43.96 -11.77
CA GLU A 498 -11.39 44.36 -12.84
C GLU A 498 -12.68 44.95 -12.24
#